data_51f64f6a3498bd8bb93bad1633635488
#
_entry.id   51f64f6a3498bd8bb93bad1633635488
#
_cell.length_a   1.000
_cell.length_b   1.000
_cell.length_c   1.000
_cell.angle_alpha   90.00
_cell.angle_beta   90.00
_cell.angle_gamma   90.00
#
_symmetry.space_group_name_H-M   'P 1'
#
loop_
_entity.id
_entity.type
_entity.pdbx_description
1 polymer ?
#
loop_
_entity_poly.entity_id
_entity_poly.type
_entity_poly.pdbx_seq_one_letter_code
_entity_poly.pdbx_strand_id
1 'polypeptide(L)'
;FEAYTNQRESKFSPNFLKERALDFIIKNKISAIEDVIFVDHRRVPWGNVTFYKGMECDRKIIINFLKKNNISVCGRFGEWDYLWSNQSFMSGYNAIKPPK
;
A
#
# COMPACT_ATOMS: atom_id res chain seq x y z
N PHE A 1 -4.77 6.84 10.52
CA PHE A 1 -3.36 6.54 10.82
C PHE A 1 -2.90 5.32 10.06
N GLU A 2 -1.73 5.41 9.43
CA GLU A 2 -1.04 4.28 8.82
C GLU A 2 0.28 4.07 9.55
N ALA A 3 0.54 2.84 10.00
CA ALA A 3 1.81 2.45 10.57
C ALA A 3 2.43 1.35 9.71
N TYR A 4 3.60 1.61 9.16
CA TYR A 4 4.33 0.65 8.34
C TYR A 4 5.31 -0.13 9.21
N THR A 5 5.19 -1.45 9.19
CA THR A 5 6.12 -2.36 9.87
C THR A 5 6.61 -3.41 8.89
N ASN A 6 7.85 -3.84 9.00
CA ASN A 6 8.29 -5.01 8.26
C ASN A 6 7.77 -6.30 8.92
N GLN A 7 7.78 -7.42 8.20
CA GLN A 7 7.27 -8.70 8.72
C GLN A 7 7.99 -9.18 9.99
N ARG A 8 9.26 -8.79 10.17
CA ARG A 8 10.08 -9.18 11.33
C ARG A 8 9.74 -8.35 12.58
N GLU A 9 9.25 -7.13 12.40
CA GLU A 9 8.90 -6.18 13.47
C GLU A 9 7.41 -6.25 13.86
N SER A 10 6.68 -7.23 13.39
CA SER A 10 5.24 -7.38 13.66
C SER A 10 4.89 -7.71 15.13
N LYS A 11 5.75 -7.34 16.06
CA LYS A 11 5.61 -7.59 17.51
C LYS A 11 4.60 -6.66 18.20
N PHE A 12 4.19 -5.59 17.53
CA PHE A 12 3.25 -4.66 18.14
C PHE A 12 1.83 -5.24 18.14
N SER A 13 1.27 -5.35 19.33
CA SER A 13 -0.14 -5.75 19.48
C SER A 13 -1.07 -4.67 18.91
N PRO A 14 -2.28 -5.05 18.47
CA PRO A 14 -3.30 -4.08 18.06
C PRO A 14 -3.58 -3.02 19.13
N ASN A 15 -3.64 -3.41 20.39
CA ASN A 15 -3.89 -2.48 21.50
C ASN A 15 -2.76 -1.47 21.66
N PHE A 16 -1.51 -1.91 21.59
CA PHE A 16 -0.35 -1.01 21.61
C PHE A 16 -0.43 0.03 20.51
N LEU A 17 -0.76 -0.37 19.28
CA LEU A 17 -0.87 0.56 18.15
C LEU A 17 -2.04 1.54 18.31
N LYS A 18 -3.19 1.10 18.84
CA LYS A 18 -4.33 1.96 19.15
C LYS A 18 -3.96 3.02 20.21
N GLU A 19 -3.32 2.61 21.30
CA GLU A 19 -2.87 3.51 22.36
C GLU A 19 -1.89 4.56 21.81
N ARG A 20 -0.93 4.15 21.00
CA ARG A 20 0.03 5.08 20.39
C ARG A 20 -0.63 6.07 19.43
N ALA A 21 -1.63 5.62 18.68
CA ALA A 21 -2.40 6.50 17.80
C ALA A 21 -3.20 7.54 18.61
N LEU A 22 -3.85 7.14 19.70
CA LEU A 22 -4.56 8.03 20.61
C LEU A 22 -3.61 9.03 21.27
N ASP A 23 -2.49 8.58 21.81
CA ASP A 23 -1.45 9.43 22.38
C ASP A 23 -0.98 10.50 21.38
N PHE A 24 -0.78 10.11 20.13
CA PHE A 24 -0.38 11.03 19.08
C PHE A 24 -1.45 12.10 18.81
N ILE A 25 -2.72 11.72 18.73
CA ILE A 25 -3.86 12.63 18.52
C ILE A 25 -3.91 13.68 19.64
N ILE A 26 -3.83 13.22 20.88
CA ILE A 26 -3.91 14.06 22.07
C ILE A 26 -2.70 15.00 22.16
N LYS A 27 -1.49 14.47 22.06
CA LYS A 27 -0.25 15.27 22.13
C LYS A 27 -0.16 16.35 21.07
N ASN A 28 -0.67 16.08 19.88
CA ASN A 28 -0.67 17.04 18.79
C ASN A 28 -1.92 17.92 18.75
N LYS A 29 -2.79 17.81 19.76
CA LYS A 29 -4.03 18.62 19.86
C LYS A 29 -4.92 18.50 18.62
N ILE A 30 -4.95 17.34 17.99
CA ILE A 30 -5.78 17.06 16.81
C ILE A 30 -7.24 16.91 17.25
N SER A 31 -7.46 16.23 18.39
CA SER A 31 -8.77 16.04 19.02
C SER A 31 -8.60 15.79 20.52
N ALA A 32 -9.65 16.01 21.32
CA ALA A 32 -9.70 15.57 22.68
C ALA A 32 -10.06 14.09 22.76
N ILE A 33 -9.74 13.42 23.86
CA ILE A 33 -10.03 11.99 24.01
C ILE A 33 -11.54 11.73 24.03
N GLU A 34 -12.30 12.67 24.57
CA GLU A 34 -13.76 12.64 24.67
C GLU A 34 -14.46 12.67 23.30
N ASP A 35 -13.79 13.20 22.29
CA ASP A 35 -14.28 13.28 20.91
C ASP A 35 -14.06 11.99 20.13
N VAL A 36 -13.29 11.05 20.68
CA VAL A 36 -12.99 9.77 20.02
C VAL A 36 -14.15 8.79 20.24
N ILE A 37 -14.97 8.64 19.21
CA ILE A 37 -16.15 7.76 19.28
C ILE A 37 -15.76 6.30 19.12
N PHE A 38 -14.75 6.02 18.30
CA PHE A 38 -14.41 4.65 17.94
C PHE A 38 -12.95 4.52 17.48
N VAL A 39 -12.29 3.43 17.80
CA VAL A 39 -10.95 3.08 17.34
C VAL A 39 -10.94 1.65 16.81
N ASP A 40 -10.74 1.47 15.53
CA ASP A 40 -10.54 0.16 14.91
C ASP A 40 -9.08 -0.03 14.50
N HIS A 41 -8.67 -1.27 14.33
CA HIS A 41 -7.34 -1.64 13.86
C HIS A 41 -7.46 -2.77 12.84
N ARG A 42 -6.87 -2.53 11.67
CA ARG A 42 -6.77 -3.56 10.63
C ARG A 42 -5.32 -3.73 10.22
N ARG A 43 -4.89 -4.96 10.13
CA ARG A 43 -3.60 -5.32 9.60
C ARG A 43 -3.74 -5.71 8.13
N VAL A 44 -2.97 -5.03 7.28
CA VAL A 44 -2.88 -5.34 5.85
C VAL A 44 -1.50 -5.94 5.58
N PRO A 45 -1.38 -7.26 5.32
CA PRO A 45 -0.08 -7.92 5.13
C PRO A 45 0.72 -7.35 3.96
N TRP A 46 0.03 -6.93 2.92
CA TRP A 46 0.59 -6.37 1.68
C TRP A 46 0.12 -4.94 1.51
N GLY A 47 0.57 -4.06 2.39
CA GLY A 47 0.11 -2.66 2.40
C GLY A 47 0.71 -1.83 1.28
N ASN A 48 1.96 -2.13 0.89
CA ASN A 48 2.67 -1.35 -0.12
C ASN A 48 3.73 -2.17 -0.85
N VAL A 49 4.10 -1.71 -2.06
CA VAL A 49 5.25 -2.25 -2.80
C VAL A 49 6.55 -1.84 -2.11
N THR A 50 7.54 -2.71 -2.11
CA THR A 50 8.86 -2.44 -1.54
C THR A 50 9.82 -2.04 -2.65
N PHE A 51 10.41 -0.85 -2.52
CA PHE A 51 11.41 -0.34 -3.46
C PHE A 51 12.81 -0.75 -3.01
N TYR A 52 13.63 -1.22 -3.95
CA TYR A 52 15.03 -1.59 -3.73
C TYR A 52 15.89 -1.19 -4.92
N LYS A 53 17.19 -1.10 -4.69
CA LYS A 53 18.14 -0.74 -5.75
C LYS A 53 18.16 -1.83 -6.85
N GLY A 54 17.90 -1.43 -8.08
CA GLY A 54 17.82 -2.36 -9.23
C GLY A 54 16.40 -2.85 -9.56
N MET A 55 15.39 -2.55 -8.73
CA MET A 55 14.00 -2.95 -8.93
C MET A 55 13.47 -2.62 -10.34
N GLU A 56 13.84 -1.48 -10.89
CA GLU A 56 13.40 -1.07 -12.23
C GLU A 56 13.83 -2.04 -13.34
N CYS A 57 15.02 -2.61 -13.23
CA CYS A 57 15.52 -3.61 -14.18
C CYS A 57 14.70 -4.89 -14.05
N ASP A 58 14.51 -5.37 -12.83
CA ASP A 58 13.76 -6.59 -12.54
C ASP A 58 12.31 -6.46 -12.98
N ARG A 59 11.68 -5.31 -12.66
CA ARG A 59 10.32 -4.96 -13.07
C ARG A 59 10.16 -5.00 -14.58
N LYS A 60 11.08 -4.39 -15.34
CA LYS A 60 11.06 -4.40 -16.81
C LYS A 60 11.15 -5.81 -17.38
N ILE A 61 12.02 -6.65 -16.81
CA ILE A 61 12.19 -8.04 -17.25
C ILE A 61 10.87 -8.81 -17.05
N ILE A 62 10.28 -8.71 -15.86
CA ILE A 62 9.04 -9.42 -15.51
C ILE A 62 7.87 -8.93 -16.38
N ILE A 63 7.67 -7.61 -16.50
CA ILE A 63 6.57 -7.04 -17.29
C ILE A 63 6.72 -7.42 -18.77
N ASN A 64 7.93 -7.39 -19.32
CA ASN A 64 8.18 -7.79 -20.70
C ASN A 64 7.90 -9.28 -20.92
N PHE A 65 8.28 -10.14 -19.98
CA PHE A 65 7.94 -11.56 -20.02
C PHE A 65 6.43 -11.79 -20.02
N LEU A 66 5.69 -11.12 -19.13
CA LEU A 66 4.24 -11.24 -19.06
C LEU A 66 3.57 -10.76 -20.35
N LYS A 67 4.00 -9.61 -20.88
CA LYS A 67 3.50 -9.08 -22.17
C LYS A 67 3.74 -10.04 -23.34
N LYS A 68 4.92 -10.67 -23.42
CA LYS A 68 5.21 -11.68 -24.45
C LYS A 68 4.31 -12.90 -24.37
N ASN A 69 3.77 -13.19 -23.19
CA ASN A 69 2.84 -14.29 -22.94
C ASN A 69 1.35 -13.83 -22.95
N ASN A 70 1.07 -12.63 -23.49
CA ASN A 70 -0.28 -12.06 -23.54
C ASN A 70 -0.95 -11.89 -22.16
N ILE A 71 -0.15 -11.65 -21.13
CA ILE A 71 -0.63 -11.38 -19.78
C ILE A 71 -0.52 -9.88 -19.53
N SER A 72 -1.67 -9.22 -19.40
CA SER A 72 -1.73 -7.81 -19.00
C SER A 72 -1.66 -7.69 -17.47
N VAL A 73 -0.93 -6.70 -17.00
CA VAL A 73 -0.83 -6.36 -15.57
C VAL A 73 -1.42 -4.98 -15.35
N CYS A 74 -2.02 -4.75 -14.19
CA CYS A 74 -2.54 -3.44 -13.82
C CYS A 74 -2.54 -3.21 -12.31
N GLY A 75 -2.65 -1.93 -11.94
CA GLY A 75 -2.68 -1.48 -10.56
C GLY A 75 -1.33 -1.52 -9.86
N ARG A 76 -1.32 -1.00 -8.64
CA ARG A 76 -0.10 -0.79 -7.84
C ARG A 76 0.77 -2.06 -7.72
N PHE A 77 0.17 -3.20 -7.42
CA PHE A 77 0.90 -4.46 -7.27
C PHE A 77 1.18 -5.17 -8.60
N GLY A 78 0.29 -5.03 -9.59
CA GLY A 78 0.50 -5.62 -10.90
C GLY A 78 1.63 -4.95 -11.66
N GLU A 79 1.70 -3.63 -11.60
CA GLU A 79 2.80 -2.85 -12.21
C GLU A 79 4.03 -2.73 -11.31
N TRP A 80 3.91 -3.13 -10.03
CA TRP A 80 4.92 -2.97 -9.00
C TRP A 80 5.41 -1.52 -8.92
N ASP A 81 4.45 -0.58 -8.79
CA ASP A 81 4.71 0.85 -8.77
C ASP A 81 3.88 1.55 -7.71
N TYR A 82 4.31 2.74 -7.28
CA TYR A 82 3.60 3.53 -6.28
C TYR A 82 2.51 4.37 -6.93
N LEU A 83 1.42 3.71 -7.32
CA LEU A 83 0.30 4.37 -7.97
C LEU A 83 -0.70 4.93 -6.96
N TRP A 84 -1.15 6.15 -7.17
CA TRP A 84 -2.32 6.71 -6.51
C TRP A 84 -3.61 6.05 -7.01
N SER A 85 -4.72 6.22 -6.30
CA SER A 85 -6.00 5.58 -6.62
C SER A 85 -6.47 5.90 -8.05
N ASN A 86 -6.37 7.15 -8.49
CA ASN A 86 -6.69 7.57 -9.86
C ASN A 86 -5.76 6.93 -10.89
N GLN A 87 -4.48 6.82 -10.60
CA GLN A 87 -3.51 6.15 -11.47
C GLN A 87 -3.77 4.64 -11.56
N SER A 88 -4.09 4.00 -10.43
CA SER A 88 -4.46 2.58 -10.39
C SER A 88 -5.74 2.30 -11.19
N PHE A 89 -6.72 3.20 -11.13
CA PHE A 89 -7.92 3.13 -11.96
C PHE A 89 -7.57 3.22 -13.45
N MET A 90 -6.77 4.22 -13.84
CA MET A 90 -6.34 4.41 -15.22
C MET A 90 -5.48 3.25 -15.73
N SER A 91 -4.66 2.67 -14.89
CA SER A 91 -3.89 1.46 -15.18
C SER A 91 -4.82 0.30 -15.57
N GLY A 92 -5.85 0.02 -14.77
CA GLY A 92 -6.87 -0.99 -15.08
C GLY A 92 -7.61 -0.70 -16.38
N TYR A 93 -8.07 0.55 -16.56
CA TYR A 93 -8.73 0.97 -17.79
C TYR A 93 -7.88 0.77 -19.05
N ASN A 94 -6.59 1.06 -18.97
CA ASN A 94 -5.66 0.87 -20.09
C ASN A 94 -5.32 -0.60 -20.36
N ALA A 95 -5.32 -1.44 -19.33
CA ALA A 95 -5.00 -2.87 -19.46
C ALA A 95 -6.05 -3.64 -20.28
N ILE A 96 -7.31 -3.19 -20.29
CA ILE A 96 -8.40 -3.81 -21.04
C ILE A 96 -8.58 -3.25 -22.46
N LYS A 97 -7.85 -2.20 -22.83
CA LYS A 97 -7.91 -1.68 -24.20
C LYS A 97 -7.24 -2.66 -25.16
N PRO A 98 -7.85 -2.90 -26.33
CA PRO A 98 -7.17 -3.68 -27.35
C PRO A 98 -5.84 -3.00 -27.74
N PRO A 99 -4.79 -3.77 -28.03
CA PRO A 99 -3.56 -3.22 -28.56
C PRO A 99 -3.85 -2.42 -29.83
N LYS A 100 -3.33 -1.21 -29.91
CA LYS A 100 -3.42 -0.38 -31.12
C LYS A 100 -2.56 -0.99 -32.23
#